data_d8c4f7f5fcdc1b8b828eeaaa09ccef45
#
_entry.id   d8c4f7f5fcdc1b8b828eeaaa09ccef45
#
_cell.length_a   1.000
_cell.length_b   1.000
_cell.length_c   1.000
_cell.angle_alpha   90.00
_cell.angle_beta   90.00
_cell.angle_gamma   90.00
#
_symmetry.space_group_name_H-M   'P 1'
#
loop_
_entity.id
_entity.type
_entity.pdbx_description
1 polymer ?
#
loop_
_entity_poly.entity_id
_entity_poly.type
_entity_poly.pdbx_seq_one_letter_code
_entity_poly.pdbx_strand_id
1 'polypeptide(L)'
;MTPAWPARLSPNAAAVLAQLPPEVQEMVRDVLDIASRQPWGWPQWDPTDAEGPDLRRADVGPLTVVYFVNEPRRYLYVLDVVWAG
;
A
#
# COMPACT_ATOMS: atom_id res chain seq x y z
N MET A 1 -14.82 -10.63 -14.58
CA MET A 1 -14.30 -9.57 -13.70
C MET A 1 -13.39 -10.17 -12.65
N THR A 2 -12.14 -9.70 -12.56
CA THR A 2 -11.21 -10.17 -11.55
C THR A 2 -11.52 -9.49 -10.22
N PRO A 3 -11.77 -10.22 -9.12
CA PRO A 3 -12.00 -9.57 -7.84
C PRO A 3 -10.76 -8.80 -7.38
N ALA A 4 -10.98 -7.63 -6.82
CA ALA A 4 -9.91 -6.85 -6.23
C ALA A 4 -9.37 -7.57 -4.98
N TRP A 5 -8.07 -7.40 -4.71
CA TRP A 5 -7.46 -7.95 -3.52
C TRP A 5 -7.70 -6.98 -2.36
N PRO A 6 -8.41 -7.39 -1.30
CA PRO A 6 -8.68 -6.48 -0.19
C PRO A 6 -7.40 -6.00 0.47
N ALA A 7 -7.40 -4.73 0.88
CA ALA A 7 -6.28 -4.13 1.60
C ALA A 7 -6.59 -4.15 3.10
N ARG A 8 -5.66 -4.67 3.88
CA ARG A 8 -5.74 -4.70 5.35
C ARG A 8 -4.63 -3.83 5.92
N LEU A 9 -4.95 -3.01 6.89
CA LEU A 9 -3.98 -2.12 7.52
C LEU A 9 -3.34 -2.80 8.71
N SER A 10 -2.02 -2.68 8.83
CA SER A 10 -1.32 -3.01 10.07
C SER A 10 -1.75 -2.02 11.16
N PRO A 11 -1.55 -2.34 12.45
CA PRO A 11 -1.83 -1.39 13.53
C PRO A 11 -1.08 -0.06 13.34
N ASN A 12 0.16 -0.11 12.88
CA ASN A 12 0.95 1.08 12.60
C ASN A 12 0.32 1.92 11.46
N ALA A 13 -0.01 1.27 10.35
CA ALA A 13 -0.62 1.96 9.21
C ALA A 13 -1.97 2.58 9.58
N ALA A 14 -2.78 1.86 10.34
CA ALA A 14 -4.07 2.36 10.82
C ALA A 14 -3.91 3.58 11.71
N ALA A 15 -2.93 3.55 12.63
CA ALA A 15 -2.66 4.67 13.53
C ALA A 15 -2.20 5.91 12.75
N VAL A 16 -1.30 5.73 11.79
CA VAL A 16 -0.83 6.83 10.94
C VAL A 16 -1.99 7.42 10.14
N LEU A 17 -2.78 6.55 9.49
CA LEU A 17 -3.90 6.98 8.65
C LEU A 17 -4.90 7.82 9.45
N ALA A 18 -5.20 7.43 10.68
CA ALA A 18 -6.14 8.15 11.53
C ALA A 18 -5.69 9.58 11.87
N GLN A 19 -4.40 9.87 11.77
CA GLN A 19 -3.82 11.17 12.07
C GLN A 19 -3.70 12.08 10.84
N LEU A 20 -3.94 11.54 9.65
CA LEU A 20 -3.78 12.30 8.41
C LEU A 20 -4.99 13.21 8.14
N PRO A 21 -4.79 14.35 7.45
CA PRO A 21 -5.90 15.16 6.98
C PRO A 21 -6.88 14.35 6.12
N PRO A 22 -8.17 14.69 6.11
CA PRO A 22 -9.17 13.93 5.35
C PRO A 22 -8.84 13.75 3.86
N GLU A 23 -8.33 14.79 3.21
CA GLU A 23 -7.96 14.73 1.79
C GLU A 23 -6.79 13.76 1.55
N VAL A 24 -5.88 13.63 2.52
CA VAL A 24 -4.78 12.69 2.42
C VAL A 24 -5.26 11.27 2.67
N GLN A 25 -6.21 11.08 3.58
CA GLN A 25 -6.85 9.79 3.80
C GLN A 25 -7.52 9.29 2.51
N GLU A 26 -8.17 10.17 1.75
CA GLU A 26 -8.75 9.83 0.45
C GLU A 26 -7.67 9.43 -0.56
N MET A 27 -6.54 10.12 -0.58
CA MET A 27 -5.41 9.75 -1.43
C MET A 27 -4.94 8.33 -1.13
N VAL A 28 -4.83 7.98 0.16
CA VAL A 28 -4.45 6.63 0.57
C VAL A 28 -5.47 5.60 0.06
N ARG A 29 -6.76 5.88 0.19
CA ARG A 29 -7.81 4.98 -0.32
C ARG A 29 -7.71 4.78 -1.81
N ASP A 30 -7.47 5.85 -2.58
CA ASP A 30 -7.33 5.77 -4.02
C ASP A 30 -6.11 4.94 -4.42
N VAL A 31 -4.97 5.15 -3.74
CA VAL A 31 -3.75 4.38 -3.96
C VAL A 31 -3.99 2.90 -3.68
N LEU A 32 -4.65 2.58 -2.57
CA LEU A 32 -4.95 1.19 -2.21
C LEU A 32 -5.98 0.56 -3.15
N ASP A 33 -6.93 1.33 -3.67
CA ASP A 33 -7.87 0.83 -4.67
C ASP A 33 -7.14 0.43 -5.96
N ILE A 34 -6.21 1.25 -6.40
CA ILE A 34 -5.37 0.93 -7.56
C ILE A 34 -4.50 -0.30 -7.28
N ALA A 35 -3.86 -0.35 -6.12
CA ALA A 35 -3.01 -1.47 -5.74
C ALA A 35 -3.81 -2.77 -5.61
N SER A 36 -5.05 -2.70 -5.15
CA SER A 36 -5.91 -3.89 -5.01
C SER A 36 -6.27 -4.52 -6.34
N ARG A 37 -6.28 -3.73 -7.40
CA ARG A 37 -6.54 -4.21 -8.77
C ARG A 37 -5.28 -4.67 -9.48
N GLN A 38 -4.13 -4.08 -9.13
CA GLN A 38 -2.85 -4.40 -9.73
C GLN A 38 -1.77 -4.44 -8.63
N PRO A 39 -1.74 -5.50 -7.82
CA PRO A 39 -0.84 -5.56 -6.65
C PRO A 39 0.63 -5.33 -6.98
N TRP A 40 1.08 -5.80 -8.13
CA TRP A 40 2.47 -5.63 -8.57
C TRP A 40 2.65 -4.46 -9.55
N GLY A 41 1.67 -3.58 -9.67
CA GLY A 41 1.74 -2.41 -10.54
C GLY A 41 2.64 -1.31 -9.99
N TRP A 42 2.82 -1.23 -8.66
CA TRP A 42 3.75 -0.30 -8.02
C TRP A 42 5.12 -0.93 -7.87
N PRO A 43 6.21 -0.13 -7.89
CA PRO A 43 7.56 -0.70 -7.82
C PRO A 43 7.84 -1.41 -6.51
N GLN A 44 8.78 -2.34 -6.57
CA GLN A 44 9.29 -3.06 -5.41
C GLN A 44 9.95 -2.07 -4.44
N TRP A 45 9.82 -2.32 -3.13
CA TRP A 45 10.43 -1.48 -2.10
C TRP A 45 11.94 -1.39 -2.29
N ASP A 46 12.59 -2.53 -2.50
CA ASP A 46 14.02 -2.63 -2.78
C ASP A 46 14.23 -3.55 -3.99
N PRO A 47 14.46 -2.98 -5.19
CA PRO A 47 14.64 -3.79 -6.41
C PRO A 47 15.84 -4.72 -6.36
N THR A 48 16.80 -4.47 -5.46
CA THR A 48 18.01 -5.30 -5.31
C THR A 48 17.79 -6.48 -4.37
N ASP A 49 16.68 -6.52 -3.63
CA ASP A 49 16.36 -7.60 -2.70
C ASP A 49 15.56 -8.68 -3.42
N ALA A 50 16.24 -9.74 -3.83
CA ALA A 50 15.60 -10.85 -4.53
C ALA A 50 14.62 -11.63 -3.65
N GLU A 51 14.67 -11.45 -2.33
CA GLU A 51 13.76 -12.13 -1.40
C GLU A 51 12.53 -11.30 -1.05
N GLY A 52 12.44 -10.07 -1.54
CA GLY A 52 11.36 -9.15 -1.22
C GLY A 52 10.52 -8.68 -2.42
N PRO A 53 10.21 -9.54 -3.45
CA PRO A 53 9.47 -9.08 -4.62
C PRO A 53 8.02 -8.69 -4.31
N ASP A 54 7.47 -9.15 -3.20
CA ASP A 54 6.09 -8.86 -2.80
C ASP A 54 5.96 -7.61 -1.94
N LEU A 55 7.09 -7.02 -1.52
CA LEU A 55 7.08 -5.77 -0.79
C LEU A 55 7.13 -4.60 -1.77
N ARG A 56 6.07 -3.82 -1.78
CA ARG A 56 5.87 -2.75 -2.76
C ARG A 56 5.75 -1.39 -2.09
N ARG A 57 6.10 -0.35 -2.85
CA ARG A 57 5.91 1.03 -2.42
C ARG A 57 5.13 1.81 -3.46
N ALA A 58 4.09 2.49 -3.03
CA ALA A 58 3.32 3.38 -3.89
C ALA A 58 3.64 4.82 -3.49
N ASP A 59 4.29 5.54 -4.39
CA ASP A 59 4.67 6.94 -4.17
C ASP A 59 3.78 7.86 -5.01
N VAL A 60 3.08 8.77 -4.36
CA VAL A 60 2.25 9.79 -5.03
C VAL A 60 2.57 11.13 -4.38
N GLY A 61 3.42 11.93 -5.03
CA GLY A 61 3.90 13.18 -4.45
C GLY A 61 4.60 12.91 -3.11
N PRO A 62 4.19 13.62 -2.02
CA PRO A 62 4.78 13.42 -0.70
C PRO A 62 4.23 12.20 0.07
N LEU A 63 3.31 11.44 -0.55
CA LEU A 63 2.71 10.27 0.08
C LEU A 63 3.42 9.00 -0.36
N THR A 64 3.79 8.15 0.60
CA THR A 64 4.31 6.81 0.34
C THR A 64 3.48 5.80 1.13
N VAL A 65 2.99 4.77 0.43
CA VAL A 65 2.28 3.64 1.04
C VAL A 65 3.12 2.39 0.81
N VAL A 66 3.48 1.71 1.89
CA VAL A 66 4.26 0.48 1.84
C VAL A 66 3.33 -0.69 2.12
N TYR A 67 3.27 -1.63 1.19
CA TYR A 67 2.40 -2.79 1.36
C TYR A 67 3.09 -4.08 0.91
N PHE A 68 2.64 -5.18 1.49
CA PHE A 68 3.07 -6.53 1.15
C PHE A 68 1.95 -7.26 0.44
N VAL A 69 2.26 -7.93 -0.68
CA VAL A 69 1.30 -8.72 -1.44
C VAL A 69 1.29 -10.14 -0.89
N ASN A 70 0.22 -10.51 -0.21
CA ASN A 70 0.03 -11.88 0.27
C ASN A 70 -0.70 -12.69 -0.81
N GLU A 71 0.06 -13.29 -1.71
CA GLU A 71 -0.49 -14.02 -2.84
C GLU A 71 -1.29 -15.27 -2.42
N PRO A 72 -0.80 -16.11 -1.48
CA PRO A 72 -1.56 -17.30 -1.08
C PRO A 72 -2.96 -17.00 -0.55
N ARG A 73 -3.14 -15.88 0.15
CA ARG A 73 -4.42 -15.48 0.74
C ARG A 73 -5.12 -14.37 -0.03
N ARG A 74 -4.46 -13.83 -1.05
CA ARG A 74 -5.01 -12.81 -1.95
C ARG A 74 -5.47 -11.55 -1.24
N TYR A 75 -4.61 -10.99 -0.41
CA TYR A 75 -4.84 -9.67 0.17
C TYR A 75 -3.54 -8.87 0.22
N LEU A 76 -3.70 -7.56 0.34
CA LEU A 76 -2.58 -6.64 0.55
C LEU A 76 -2.50 -6.31 2.04
N TYR A 77 -1.31 -6.37 2.61
CA TYR A 77 -1.08 -5.96 3.99
C TYR A 77 -0.30 -4.65 4.00
N VAL A 78 -0.98 -3.56 4.41
CA VAL A 78 -0.38 -2.23 4.42
C VAL A 78 0.45 -2.10 5.69
N LEU A 79 1.77 -2.02 5.53
CA LEU A 79 2.72 -1.99 6.63
C LEU A 79 2.90 -0.58 7.18
N ASP A 80 2.92 0.42 6.31
CA ASP A 80 3.19 1.79 6.70
C ASP A 80 2.59 2.78 5.71
N VAL A 81 2.32 3.98 6.22
CA VAL A 81 1.90 5.13 5.42
C VAL A 81 2.76 6.31 5.87
N VAL A 82 3.46 6.92 4.93
CA VAL A 82 4.34 8.05 5.22
C VAL A 82 3.84 9.28 4.45
N TRP A 83 3.60 10.35 5.18
CA TRP A 83 3.16 11.63 4.62
C TRP A 83 4.21 12.70 4.93
N ALA A 84 4.84 13.25 3.88
CA ALA A 84 5.91 14.22 3.99
C ALA A 84 5.44 15.66 3.61
N GLY A 85 4.14 15.83 3.49
CA GLY A 85 3.55 17.10 3.12
C GLY A 85 3.22 18.03 4.29
#